data_2584592e01b474a44c2fddeb59201dec
#
_entry.id   2584592e01b474a44c2fddeb59201dec
#
_cell.length_a   1.000
_cell.length_b   1.000
_cell.length_c   1.000
_cell.angle_alpha   90.00
_cell.angle_beta   90.00
_cell.angle_gamma   90.00
#
_symmetry.space_group_name_H-M   'P 1'
#
loop_
_entity.id
_entity.type
_entity.pdbx_description
1 polymer ?
#
loop_
_entity_poly.entity_id
_entity_poly.type
_entity_poly.pdbx_seq_one_letter_code
_entity_poly.pdbx_strand_id
1 'polypeptide(L)'
;MDRMIFVNLPVSDLATSRSFYTGLGFTTDEMFSDDQVTSIVVSETIVVMLLAHERFTTFARTPIADATSTTQVLNALSAESREEVDELFARALAHGGAEYRDTQDEGPMYGRAVTDPDGHVWEFVHYDMSQVS
;
A
#
# COMPACT_ATOMS: atom_id res chain seq x y z
N MET A 1 -21.39 6.75 11.32
CA MET A 1 -20.14 6.01 11.58
C MET A 1 -19.10 6.33 10.50
N ASP A 2 -17.88 6.37 10.86
CA ASP A 2 -16.81 6.48 9.86
C ASP A 2 -16.63 5.12 9.21
N ARG A 3 -16.76 5.08 7.89
CA ARG A 3 -16.54 3.82 7.17
C ARG A 3 -15.08 3.47 7.16
N MET A 4 -14.80 2.17 7.25
CA MET A 4 -13.45 1.63 7.07
C MET A 4 -13.33 1.07 5.66
N ILE A 5 -12.13 1.10 5.12
CA ILE A 5 -11.82 0.37 3.90
C ILE A 5 -10.85 -0.78 4.24
N PHE A 6 -11.14 -1.94 3.68
CA PHE A 6 -10.29 -3.12 3.76
C PHE A 6 -9.80 -3.42 2.35
N VAL A 7 -8.55 -3.10 2.08
CA VAL A 7 -7.95 -3.34 0.78
C VAL A 7 -7.34 -4.73 0.79
N ASN A 8 -7.94 -5.66 0.04
CA ASN A 8 -7.49 -7.05 -0.01
C ASN A 8 -6.56 -7.23 -1.19
N LEU A 9 -5.33 -7.66 -0.93
CA LEU A 9 -4.30 -7.83 -1.95
C LEU A 9 -3.79 -9.26 -1.96
N PRO A 10 -3.72 -9.90 -3.13
CA PRO A 10 -3.07 -11.21 -3.23
C PRO A 10 -1.56 -11.04 -3.15
N VAL A 11 -0.90 -11.88 -2.36
CA VAL A 11 0.54 -11.83 -2.19
C VAL A 11 1.15 -13.21 -2.34
N SER A 12 2.35 -13.26 -2.91
CA SER A 12 3.04 -14.53 -3.15
C SER A 12 3.74 -15.07 -1.90
N ASP A 13 4.15 -14.17 -0.99
CA ASP A 13 4.87 -14.54 0.23
C ASP A 13 4.46 -13.58 1.35
N LEU A 14 3.71 -14.09 2.33
CA LEU A 14 3.20 -13.27 3.44
C LEU A 14 4.32 -12.62 4.25
N ALA A 15 5.41 -13.34 4.50
CA ALA A 15 6.50 -12.80 5.30
C ALA A 15 7.18 -11.62 4.60
N THR A 16 7.41 -11.74 3.30
CA THR A 16 8.00 -10.67 2.48
C THR A 16 7.10 -9.45 2.45
N SER A 17 5.80 -9.65 2.21
CA SER A 17 4.82 -8.56 2.18
C SER A 17 4.68 -7.90 3.53
N ARG A 18 4.60 -8.69 4.61
CA ARG A 18 4.52 -8.15 5.97
C ARG A 18 5.71 -7.25 6.27
N SER A 19 6.92 -7.68 5.90
CA SER A 19 8.14 -6.88 6.10
C SER A 19 8.08 -5.55 5.36
N PHE A 20 7.52 -5.56 4.15
CA PHE A 20 7.38 -4.32 3.37
C PHE A 20 6.47 -3.32 4.10
N TYR A 21 5.27 -3.75 4.49
CA TYR A 21 4.28 -2.83 5.07
C TYR A 21 4.64 -2.39 6.49
N THR A 22 5.22 -3.27 7.30
CA THR A 22 5.72 -2.87 8.61
C THR A 22 6.94 -1.97 8.49
N GLY A 23 7.75 -2.17 7.43
CA GLY A 23 8.87 -1.28 7.12
C GLY A 23 8.44 0.14 6.79
N LEU A 24 7.22 0.33 6.26
CA LEU A 24 6.64 1.65 6.04
C LEU A 24 6.23 2.34 7.35
N GLY A 25 6.16 1.60 8.44
CA GLY A 25 5.73 2.11 9.72
C GLY A 25 4.33 1.70 10.13
N PHE A 26 3.66 0.88 9.32
CA PHE A 26 2.33 0.37 9.65
C PHE A 26 2.45 -0.78 10.64
N THR A 27 1.35 -1.10 11.33
CA THR A 27 1.34 -2.16 12.34
C THR A 27 0.52 -3.35 11.85
N THR A 28 0.72 -4.49 12.49
CA THR A 28 -0.07 -5.69 12.20
C THR A 28 -1.12 -5.89 13.29
N ASP A 29 -2.28 -6.42 12.90
CA ASP A 29 -3.29 -6.86 13.84
C ASP A 29 -3.24 -8.38 13.90
N GLU A 30 -2.61 -8.91 14.94
CA GLU A 30 -2.40 -10.35 15.06
C GLU A 30 -3.70 -11.12 15.30
N MET A 31 -4.72 -10.46 15.85
CA MET A 31 -6.03 -11.11 16.06
C MET A 31 -6.68 -11.51 14.73
N PHE A 32 -6.43 -10.72 13.67
CA PHE A 32 -6.97 -10.99 12.34
C PHE A 32 -5.90 -11.48 11.37
N SER A 33 -4.82 -12.06 11.89
CA SER A 33 -3.74 -12.62 11.09
C SER A 33 -3.58 -14.12 11.39
N ASP A 34 -3.24 -14.88 10.36
CA ASP A 34 -2.97 -16.33 10.49
C ASP A 34 -1.95 -16.73 9.41
N ASP A 35 -1.89 -18.03 9.08
CA ASP A 35 -0.93 -18.53 8.10
C ASP A 35 -1.31 -18.22 6.65
N GLN A 36 -2.52 -17.65 6.41
CA GLN A 36 -3.03 -17.32 5.08
C GLN A 36 -3.29 -15.81 4.92
N VAL A 37 -3.30 -15.05 6.00
CA VAL A 37 -3.73 -13.65 6.03
C VAL A 37 -2.84 -12.86 6.97
N THR A 38 -2.40 -11.68 6.55
CA THR A 38 -1.79 -10.69 7.44
C THR A 38 -2.60 -9.40 7.37
N SER A 39 -3.10 -8.94 8.50
CA SER A 39 -3.85 -7.70 8.60
C SER A 39 -2.89 -6.56 8.93
N ILE A 40 -2.78 -5.59 8.02
CA ILE A 40 -1.92 -4.41 8.18
C ILE A 40 -2.80 -3.21 8.49
N VAL A 41 -2.57 -2.57 9.64
CA VAL A 41 -3.31 -1.39 10.06
C VAL A 41 -2.55 -0.15 9.61
N VAL A 42 -3.13 0.57 8.64
CA VAL A 42 -2.56 1.83 8.15
C VAL A 42 -3.02 2.99 9.03
N SER A 43 -4.31 3.00 9.35
CA SER A 43 -4.93 4.00 10.22
C SER A 43 -6.19 3.41 10.85
N GLU A 44 -6.91 4.21 11.62
CA GLU A 44 -8.16 3.76 12.25
C GLU A 44 -9.22 3.33 11.23
N THR A 45 -9.16 3.85 10.00
CA THR A 45 -10.18 3.57 8.97
C THR A 45 -9.63 2.83 7.75
N ILE A 46 -8.32 2.57 7.69
CA ILE A 46 -7.70 1.95 6.51
C ILE A 46 -6.91 0.72 6.96
N VAL A 47 -7.32 -0.43 6.44
CA VAL A 47 -6.65 -1.70 6.72
C VAL A 47 -6.31 -2.36 5.38
N VAL A 48 -5.10 -2.90 5.28
CA VAL A 48 -4.67 -3.69 4.12
C VAL A 48 -4.61 -5.15 4.53
N MET A 49 -5.42 -5.97 3.86
CA MET A 49 -5.44 -7.41 4.12
C MET A 49 -4.55 -8.10 3.09
N LEU A 50 -3.42 -8.62 3.54
CA LEU A 50 -2.52 -9.37 2.67
C LEU A 50 -2.97 -10.83 2.69
N LEU A 51 -3.39 -11.33 1.54
CA LEU A 51 -3.94 -12.67 1.44
C LEU A 51 -3.03 -13.55 0.59
N ALA A 52 -2.62 -14.71 1.12
CA ALA A 52 -1.95 -15.70 0.29
C ALA A 52 -2.85 -16.02 -0.92
N HIS A 53 -2.26 -16.38 -2.06
CA HIS A 53 -3.02 -16.62 -3.30
C HIS A 53 -4.15 -17.62 -3.08
N GLU A 54 -3.89 -18.69 -2.35
CA GLU A 54 -4.91 -19.71 -2.04
C GLU A 54 -6.11 -19.10 -1.32
N ARG A 55 -5.84 -18.21 -0.35
CA ARG A 55 -6.92 -17.57 0.40
C ARG A 55 -7.64 -16.55 -0.46
N PHE A 56 -6.91 -15.76 -1.25
CA PHE A 56 -7.50 -14.77 -2.13
C PHE A 56 -8.50 -15.40 -3.10
N THR A 57 -8.14 -16.56 -3.67
CA THR A 57 -9.00 -17.26 -4.63
C THR A 57 -10.32 -17.75 -4.03
N THR A 58 -10.41 -17.87 -2.71
CA THR A 58 -11.70 -18.25 -2.08
C THR A 58 -12.71 -17.10 -2.15
N PHE A 59 -12.26 -15.87 -2.32
CA PHE A 59 -13.13 -14.69 -2.41
C PHE A 59 -13.32 -14.20 -3.84
N ALA A 60 -12.31 -14.39 -4.69
CA ALA A 60 -12.34 -13.91 -6.07
C ALA A 60 -13.06 -14.90 -6.97
N ARG A 61 -13.79 -14.37 -7.97
CA ARG A 61 -14.53 -15.18 -8.97
C ARG A 61 -13.74 -15.37 -10.26
N THR A 62 -12.68 -14.59 -10.44
CA THR A 62 -11.85 -14.61 -11.65
C THR A 62 -10.41 -14.89 -11.24
N PRO A 63 -9.54 -15.30 -12.19
CA PRO A 63 -8.13 -15.53 -11.86
C PRO A 63 -7.46 -14.28 -11.28
N ILE A 64 -6.46 -14.50 -10.43
CA ILE A 64 -5.67 -13.41 -9.86
C ILE A 64 -4.88 -12.74 -10.98
N ALA A 65 -4.98 -11.41 -11.09
CA ALA A 65 -4.18 -10.65 -12.05
C ALA A 65 -2.71 -10.62 -11.61
N ASP A 66 -1.81 -10.63 -12.58
CA ASP A 66 -0.39 -10.46 -12.32
C ASP A 66 -0.06 -8.97 -12.25
N ALA A 67 0.06 -8.43 -11.04
CA ALA A 67 0.32 -7.01 -10.83
C ALA A 67 1.72 -6.57 -11.31
N THR A 68 2.62 -7.53 -11.57
CA THR A 68 3.94 -7.19 -12.14
C THR A 68 3.86 -6.87 -13.63
N SER A 69 2.80 -7.31 -14.32
CA SER A 69 2.63 -7.10 -15.76
C SER A 69 1.42 -6.25 -16.11
N THR A 70 0.44 -6.13 -15.22
CA THR A 70 -0.77 -5.33 -15.45
C THR A 70 -1.08 -4.51 -14.21
N THR A 71 -1.67 -3.32 -14.41
CA THR A 71 -2.08 -2.45 -13.31
C THR A 71 -3.57 -2.19 -13.41
N GLN A 72 -4.31 -2.59 -12.38
CA GLN A 72 -5.75 -2.37 -12.30
C GLN A 72 -6.08 -1.21 -11.36
N VAL A 73 -5.32 -1.08 -10.27
CA VAL A 73 -5.64 -0.14 -9.19
C VAL A 73 -4.39 0.62 -8.77
N LEU A 74 -4.55 1.91 -8.55
CA LEU A 74 -3.53 2.77 -7.94
C LEU A 74 -4.07 3.19 -6.57
N ASN A 75 -3.45 2.70 -5.51
CA ASN A 75 -3.87 3.04 -4.15
C ASN A 75 -3.03 4.22 -3.66
N ALA A 76 -3.69 5.32 -3.32
CA ALA A 76 -3.01 6.52 -2.85
C ALA A 76 -3.35 6.77 -1.39
N LEU A 77 -2.31 7.03 -0.61
CA LEU A 77 -2.43 7.39 0.81
C LEU A 77 -1.99 8.83 0.99
N SER A 78 -2.73 9.59 1.78
CA SER A 78 -2.36 10.96 2.11
C SER A 78 -1.17 10.96 3.07
N ALA A 79 -0.34 12.02 2.94
CA ALA A 79 0.76 12.28 3.86
C ALA A 79 0.64 13.72 4.35
N GLU A 80 1.14 13.97 5.56
CA GLU A 80 0.98 15.27 6.21
C GLU A 80 1.96 16.32 5.69
N SER A 81 3.05 15.88 5.03
CA SER A 81 4.09 16.77 4.53
C SER A 81 4.82 16.15 3.36
N ARG A 82 5.57 16.99 2.62
CA ARG A 82 6.48 16.49 1.57
C ARG A 82 7.55 15.59 2.17
N GLU A 83 8.03 15.92 3.37
CA GLU A 83 9.04 15.13 4.06
C GLU A 83 8.51 13.73 4.39
N GLU A 84 7.24 13.62 4.78
CA GLU A 84 6.64 12.32 5.04
C GLU A 84 6.50 11.49 3.76
N VAL A 85 6.13 12.12 2.65
CA VAL A 85 6.11 11.44 1.34
C VAL A 85 7.48 10.83 1.03
N ASP A 86 8.54 11.63 1.18
CA ASP A 86 9.90 11.18 0.90
C ASP A 86 10.35 10.08 1.86
N GLU A 87 9.96 10.17 3.13
CA GLU A 87 10.28 9.16 4.14
C GLU A 87 9.60 7.82 3.81
N LEU A 88 8.31 7.85 3.49
CA LEU A 88 7.58 6.64 3.11
C LEU A 88 8.17 6.02 1.85
N PHE A 89 8.52 6.84 0.87
CA PHE A 89 9.17 6.37 -0.35
C PHE A 89 10.48 5.67 -0.05
N ALA A 90 11.34 6.29 0.77
CA ALA A 90 12.64 5.72 1.12
C ALA A 90 12.48 4.40 1.88
N ARG A 91 11.52 4.33 2.80
CA ARG A 91 11.23 3.10 3.54
C ARG A 91 10.74 1.99 2.61
N ALA A 92 9.90 2.33 1.65
CA ALA A 92 9.41 1.35 0.67
C ALA A 92 10.59 0.72 -0.09
N LEU A 93 11.51 1.55 -0.59
CA LEU A 93 12.68 1.04 -1.31
C LEU A 93 13.60 0.22 -0.42
N ALA A 94 13.72 0.57 0.85
CA ALA A 94 14.55 -0.16 1.82
C ALA A 94 13.96 -1.53 2.18
N HIS A 95 12.68 -1.76 1.96
CA HIS A 95 11.98 -2.97 2.41
C HIS A 95 11.35 -3.77 1.26
N GLY A 96 11.97 -3.74 0.09
CA GLY A 96 11.60 -4.63 -1.01
C GLY A 96 10.69 -4.02 -2.07
N GLY A 97 10.37 -2.74 -1.94
CA GLY A 97 9.63 -2.02 -2.97
C GLY A 97 10.53 -1.42 -4.03
N ALA A 98 9.92 -0.88 -5.08
CA ALA A 98 10.63 -0.21 -6.16
C ALA A 98 9.90 1.07 -6.55
N GLU A 99 10.62 2.03 -7.11
CA GLU A 99 10.00 3.22 -7.65
C GLU A 99 9.09 2.83 -8.84
N TYR A 100 7.87 3.33 -8.83
CA TYR A 100 6.91 3.02 -9.90
C TYR A 100 6.97 4.06 -11.04
N ARG A 101 7.04 5.34 -10.68
CA ARG A 101 7.16 6.43 -11.66
C ARG A 101 7.87 7.62 -11.03
N ASP A 102 8.20 8.61 -11.87
CA ASP A 102 8.87 9.82 -11.41
C ASP A 102 8.06 10.58 -10.37
N THR A 103 8.77 11.29 -9.50
CA THR A 103 8.15 12.17 -8.50
C THR A 103 7.26 13.19 -9.20
N GLN A 104 6.06 13.39 -8.69
CA GLN A 104 5.14 14.41 -9.15
C GLN A 104 5.19 15.59 -8.19
N ASP A 105 5.57 16.75 -8.70
CA ASP A 105 5.63 17.99 -7.93
C ASP A 105 4.92 19.07 -8.75
N GLU A 106 3.61 19.17 -8.56
CA GLU A 106 2.73 19.99 -9.40
C GLU A 106 1.91 20.95 -8.53
N GLY A 107 2.51 22.12 -8.25
CA GLY A 107 1.84 23.14 -7.46
C GLY A 107 1.60 22.69 -6.02
N PRO A 108 0.33 22.61 -5.58
CA PRO A 108 0.02 22.17 -4.21
C PRO A 108 0.23 20.67 -3.99
N MET A 109 0.36 19.89 -5.07
CA MET A 109 0.43 18.43 -4.97
C MET A 109 1.86 17.93 -5.08
N TYR A 110 2.27 17.09 -4.14
CA TYR A 110 3.55 16.39 -4.15
C TYR A 110 3.31 14.92 -3.91
N GLY A 111 3.72 14.08 -4.86
CA GLY A 111 3.47 12.65 -4.75
C GLY A 111 4.58 11.80 -5.31
N ARG A 112 4.73 10.61 -4.74
CA ARG A 112 5.67 9.59 -5.21
C ARG A 112 4.97 8.25 -5.18
N ALA A 113 5.34 7.36 -6.08
CA ALA A 113 4.69 6.07 -6.23
C ALA A 113 5.71 4.94 -6.19
N VAL A 114 5.32 3.84 -5.56
CA VAL A 114 6.14 2.64 -5.42
C VAL A 114 5.33 1.41 -5.78
N THR A 115 6.01 0.31 -6.04
CA THR A 115 5.38 -1.00 -6.05
C THR A 115 5.81 -1.76 -4.81
N ASP A 116 4.88 -2.57 -4.28
CA ASP A 116 5.22 -3.51 -3.23
C ASP A 116 5.91 -4.74 -3.84
N PRO A 117 6.34 -5.75 -3.03
CA PRO A 117 7.03 -6.92 -3.57
C PRO A 117 6.25 -7.71 -4.63
N ASP A 118 4.94 -7.59 -4.66
CA ASP A 118 4.09 -8.29 -5.65
C ASP A 118 3.70 -7.40 -6.84
N GLY A 119 4.14 -6.14 -6.86
CA GLY A 119 3.84 -5.23 -7.95
C GLY A 119 2.61 -4.35 -7.72
N HIS A 120 1.98 -4.44 -6.55
CA HIS A 120 0.86 -3.56 -6.24
C HIS A 120 1.35 -2.13 -6.06
N VAL A 121 0.64 -1.16 -6.66
CA VAL A 121 1.06 0.23 -6.67
C VAL A 121 0.50 1.00 -5.48
N TRP A 122 1.38 1.70 -4.79
CA TRP A 122 1.02 2.62 -3.72
C TRP A 122 1.59 4.00 -4.01
N GLU A 123 0.74 5.03 -3.85
CA GLU A 123 1.15 6.41 -3.98
C GLU A 123 1.08 7.07 -2.61
N PHE A 124 2.06 7.93 -2.33
CA PHE A 124 2.06 8.76 -1.13
C PHE A 124 1.93 10.20 -1.59
N VAL A 125 0.88 10.89 -1.16
CA VAL A 125 0.52 12.20 -1.72
C VAL A 125 0.27 13.21 -0.62
N HIS A 126 0.92 14.36 -0.75
CA HIS A 126 0.67 15.51 0.10
C HIS A 126 0.08 16.65 -0.71
N TYR A 127 -0.99 17.22 -0.22
CA TYR A 127 -1.57 18.43 -0.79
C TYR A 127 -1.35 19.59 0.17
N ASP A 128 -0.71 20.65 -0.31
CA ASP A 128 -0.57 21.89 0.45
C ASP A 128 -1.85 22.71 0.27
N MET A 129 -2.78 22.55 1.19
CA MET A 129 -4.08 23.19 1.12
C MET A 129 -4.00 24.70 1.22
N SER A 130 -2.88 25.26 1.72
CA SER A 130 -2.68 26.70 1.76
C SER A 130 -2.49 27.29 0.35
N GLN A 131 -2.13 26.47 -0.63
CA GLN A 131 -1.96 26.88 -2.02
C GLN A 131 -3.20 26.66 -2.88
N VAL A 132 -4.24 26.10 -2.29
CA VAL A 132 -5.51 25.84 -2.97
C VAL A 132 -6.46 26.98 -2.66
N SER A 133 -6.89 27.71 -3.67
CA SER A 133 -7.78 28.85 -3.50
C SER A 133 -9.20 28.55 -3.94
#